data_85c257d0aa460b01ded25992715d8134
#
_entry.id   85c257d0aa460b01ded25992715d8134
#
_cell.length_a   1.000
_cell.length_b   1.000
_cell.length_c   1.000
_cell.angle_alpha   90.00
_cell.angle_beta   90.00
_cell.angle_gamma   90.00
#
_symmetry.space_group_name_H-M   'P 1'
#
loop_
_entity.id
_entity.type
_entity.pdbx_description
1 polymer ?
#
loop_
_entity_poly.entity_id
_entity_poly.type
_entity_poly.pdbx_seq_one_letter_code
_entity_poly.pdbx_strand_id
1 'polypeptide(L)'
;MPSLSPTPQPLISLRNVTKTYTIWADPSARLMAPLRRLWSRSSAQTEGRLFTAIKDISLEVAAGECLGIIGRNGAGKSTLLQMIAGTVRPTEGKVKVNGRVAALLELGSGFNPDFTGRENIHLNAAILGLSQAEIAAKYDAIVAYSGIEEFIDQPVRTYSSGMTLRLAFAVCVHVDADILIIDEALAVGDARFQFKCHATLEQMLKEGRTIIFVSHDTNAVKRMCRTAILLERGEVLLQGSPNDVTNIYTKLITSPHGVESIRDDIAAMQQQGERNTENGERKPEDGVSSLFPTPSSISPLPSERLLSEERAHQQISDKEYSYGGELGQITSVILTDDQDQPRLSFLTGSQIRVQITCRAAQAIPDPIYALTLKDIRGQEIYGTNTYFQNQTPPSVPTGSETGVRFELQLNVQPGVYFISLGWVRLVNAEVQVIHRRYDVLRFDVLPCDRSFGLAYCPTRISVGSLS
;
A
#
# COMPACT_ATOMS: atom_id res chain seq x y z
N MET A 1 -6.83 -29.04 -31.77
CA MET A 1 -7.10 -28.63 -30.39
C MET A 1 -5.91 -27.82 -29.93
N PRO A 2 -6.00 -26.53 -29.64
CA PRO A 2 -4.88 -25.78 -29.09
C PRO A 2 -4.69 -26.22 -27.63
N SER A 3 -3.48 -26.65 -27.29
CA SER A 3 -3.07 -26.99 -25.93
C SER A 3 -3.21 -25.78 -25.04
N LEU A 4 -4.11 -25.84 -24.07
CA LEU A 4 -4.19 -24.90 -22.95
C LEU A 4 -2.82 -24.89 -22.28
N SER A 5 -2.14 -23.75 -22.32
CA SER A 5 -0.92 -23.50 -21.54
C SER A 5 -1.26 -23.76 -20.07
N PRO A 6 -0.46 -24.55 -19.34
CA PRO A 6 -0.73 -24.79 -17.92
C PRO A 6 -0.73 -23.45 -17.19
N THR A 7 -1.80 -23.16 -16.47
CA THR A 7 -1.89 -22.00 -15.57
C THR A 7 -0.65 -22.05 -14.65
N PRO A 8 0.14 -20.98 -14.54
CA PRO A 8 1.33 -20.99 -13.70
C PRO A 8 0.93 -21.36 -12.26
N GLN A 9 1.58 -22.38 -11.72
CA GLN A 9 1.30 -22.81 -10.35
C GLN A 9 1.65 -21.67 -9.38
N PRO A 10 0.79 -21.37 -8.39
CA PRO A 10 1.09 -20.35 -7.42
C PRO A 10 2.35 -20.70 -6.63
N LEU A 11 3.19 -19.70 -6.40
CA LEU A 11 4.42 -19.86 -5.63
C LEU A 11 4.10 -20.04 -4.14
N ILE A 12 3.05 -19.36 -3.66
CA ILE A 12 2.51 -19.49 -2.31
C ILE A 12 1.04 -19.86 -2.42
N SER A 13 0.61 -20.89 -1.69
CA SER A 13 -0.79 -21.31 -1.59
C SER A 13 -1.14 -21.62 -0.15
N LEU A 14 -2.10 -20.90 0.39
CA LEU A 14 -2.73 -21.13 1.66
C LEU A 14 -4.16 -21.65 1.42
N ARG A 15 -4.57 -22.71 2.11
CA ARG A 15 -5.91 -23.31 1.99
C ARG A 15 -6.52 -23.55 3.35
N ASN A 16 -7.58 -22.80 3.67
CA ASN A 16 -8.34 -22.84 4.92
C ASN A 16 -7.43 -22.82 6.16
N VAL A 17 -6.47 -21.89 6.15
CA VAL A 17 -5.42 -21.82 7.18
C VAL A 17 -5.95 -21.14 8.42
N THR A 18 -5.87 -21.86 9.55
CA THR A 18 -6.21 -21.35 10.88
C THR A 18 -5.03 -21.51 11.83
N LYS A 19 -4.78 -20.50 12.65
CA LYS A 19 -3.78 -20.54 13.71
C LYS A 19 -4.35 -20.09 15.03
N THR A 20 -4.37 -21.04 15.99
CA THR A 20 -4.83 -20.82 17.36
C THR A 20 -3.68 -21.03 18.33
N TYR A 21 -3.53 -20.11 19.27
CA TYR A 21 -2.58 -20.19 20.38
C TYR A 21 -3.34 -20.45 21.68
N THR A 22 -2.73 -21.25 22.57
CA THR A 22 -3.23 -21.43 23.92
C THR A 22 -2.48 -20.51 24.85
N ILE A 23 -3.18 -19.54 25.44
CA ILE A 23 -2.64 -18.61 26.43
C ILE A 23 -2.88 -19.22 27.79
N TRP A 24 -1.80 -19.59 28.47
CA TRP A 24 -1.85 -20.15 29.80
C TRP A 24 -1.85 -19.03 30.84
N ALA A 25 -2.70 -19.12 31.84
CA ALA A 25 -2.77 -18.15 32.95
C ALA A 25 -1.51 -18.16 33.81
N ASP A 26 -0.85 -19.32 33.91
CA ASP A 26 0.36 -19.53 34.70
C ASP A 26 1.37 -20.40 33.91
N PRO A 27 2.67 -20.04 33.89
CA PRO A 27 3.73 -20.84 33.27
C PRO A 27 3.79 -22.28 33.83
N SER A 28 3.48 -22.49 35.12
CA SER A 28 3.44 -23.82 35.75
C SER A 28 2.34 -24.73 35.20
N ALA A 29 1.20 -24.13 34.82
CA ALA A 29 0.08 -24.89 34.19
C ALA A 29 0.50 -25.49 32.86
N ARG A 30 1.36 -24.83 32.10
CA ARG A 30 1.94 -25.31 30.82
C ARG A 30 2.79 -26.58 31.03
N LEU A 31 3.63 -26.60 32.07
CA LEU A 31 4.48 -27.76 32.38
C LEU A 31 3.70 -28.97 32.88
N MET A 32 2.62 -28.75 33.64
CA MET A 32 1.79 -29.80 34.20
C MET A 32 0.73 -30.36 33.23
N ALA A 33 0.41 -29.66 32.17
CA ALA A 33 -0.63 -30.03 31.20
C ALA A 33 -0.45 -31.45 30.60
N PRO A 34 0.75 -31.89 30.16
CA PRO A 34 0.92 -33.26 29.63
C PRO A 34 0.75 -34.32 30.68
N LEU A 35 1.16 -34.10 31.95
CA LEU A 35 0.99 -35.04 33.06
C LEU A 35 -0.47 -35.17 33.47
N ARG A 36 -1.23 -34.08 33.53
CA ARG A 36 -2.66 -34.08 33.81
C ARG A 36 -3.47 -34.81 32.72
N ARG A 37 -3.09 -34.71 31.43
CA ARG A 37 -3.72 -35.48 30.33
C ARG A 37 -3.58 -37.00 30.48
N LEU A 38 -2.53 -37.48 31.12
CA LEU A 38 -2.32 -38.89 31.36
C LEU A 38 -3.16 -39.42 32.53
N TRP A 39 -3.55 -38.57 33.48
CA TRP A 39 -4.24 -38.97 34.71
C TRP A 39 -5.75 -38.75 34.73
N SER A 40 -6.30 -37.84 33.92
CA SER A 40 -7.74 -37.59 33.87
C SER A 40 -8.33 -37.97 32.53
N ARG A 41 -9.14 -39.08 32.52
CA ARG A 41 -10.01 -39.47 31.40
C ARG A 41 -11.30 -38.64 31.32
N SER A 42 -11.49 -37.67 32.16
CA SER A 42 -12.63 -36.74 32.14
C SER A 42 -12.26 -35.50 31.36
N SER A 43 -13.18 -34.99 30.54
CA SER A 43 -13.08 -33.79 29.72
C SER A 43 -12.60 -32.57 30.53
N ALA A 44 -11.29 -32.50 30.75
CA ALA A 44 -10.68 -31.37 31.41
C ALA A 44 -10.78 -30.19 30.46
N GLN A 45 -11.65 -29.22 30.80
CA GLN A 45 -11.58 -27.87 30.27
C GLN A 45 -10.11 -27.42 30.29
N THR A 46 -9.56 -27.19 29.14
CA THR A 46 -8.19 -26.72 28.97
C THR A 46 -8.08 -25.40 29.75
N GLU A 47 -7.30 -25.35 30.84
CA GLU A 47 -7.11 -24.17 31.70
C GLU A 47 -6.45 -22.99 30.97
N GLY A 48 -6.31 -23.05 29.64
CA GLY A 48 -5.79 -22.02 28.79
C GLY A 48 -6.87 -21.38 27.94
N ARG A 49 -6.83 -20.05 27.83
CA ARG A 49 -7.68 -19.29 26.89
C ARG A 49 -7.18 -19.52 25.47
N LEU A 50 -8.03 -19.98 24.58
CA LEU A 50 -7.73 -20.09 23.16
C LEU A 50 -7.81 -18.71 22.52
N PHE A 51 -6.76 -18.35 21.78
CA PHE A 51 -6.66 -17.13 21.00
C PHE A 51 -6.40 -17.50 19.54
N THR A 52 -7.36 -17.23 18.66
CA THR A 52 -7.23 -17.48 17.23
C THR A 52 -6.65 -16.25 16.56
N ALA A 53 -5.38 -16.34 16.15
CA ALA A 53 -4.64 -15.27 15.52
C ALA A 53 -4.91 -15.17 14.00
N ILE A 54 -5.18 -16.32 13.36
CA ILE A 54 -5.56 -16.46 11.94
C ILE A 54 -6.72 -17.41 11.86
N LYS A 55 -7.72 -17.06 11.03
CA LYS A 55 -8.98 -17.80 10.93
C LYS A 55 -9.37 -17.98 9.46
N ASP A 56 -9.32 -19.23 9.02
CA ASP A 56 -9.80 -19.70 7.71
C ASP A 56 -9.30 -18.88 6.50
N ILE A 57 -7.99 -18.61 6.44
CA ILE A 57 -7.41 -17.85 5.32
C ILE A 57 -7.10 -18.80 4.15
N SER A 58 -7.62 -18.45 2.97
CA SER A 58 -7.23 -19.03 1.69
C SER A 58 -6.68 -17.92 0.79
N LEU A 59 -5.45 -18.11 0.29
CA LEU A 59 -4.72 -17.09 -0.46
C LEU A 59 -3.74 -17.76 -1.43
N GLU A 60 -3.66 -17.27 -2.64
CA GLU A 60 -2.68 -17.70 -3.63
C GLU A 60 -1.88 -16.49 -4.13
N VAL A 61 -0.55 -16.65 -4.26
CA VAL A 61 0.36 -15.63 -4.79
C VAL A 61 1.12 -16.23 -5.96
N ALA A 62 1.04 -15.58 -7.10
CA ALA A 62 1.73 -15.99 -8.30
C ALA A 62 3.23 -15.64 -8.26
N ALA A 63 4.04 -16.32 -9.07
CA ALA A 63 5.43 -15.97 -9.24
C ALA A 63 5.57 -14.57 -9.87
N GLY A 64 6.52 -13.77 -9.37
CA GLY A 64 6.77 -12.40 -9.83
C GLY A 64 5.75 -11.36 -9.36
N GLU A 65 4.85 -11.73 -8.45
CA GLU A 65 3.84 -10.83 -7.89
C GLU A 65 4.36 -10.12 -6.64
N CYS A 66 3.95 -8.85 -6.46
CA CYS A 66 4.06 -8.14 -5.19
C CYS A 66 2.69 -8.09 -4.52
N LEU A 67 2.53 -8.83 -3.42
CA LEU A 67 1.32 -8.82 -2.59
C LEU A 67 1.50 -7.88 -1.42
N GLY A 68 0.62 -6.86 -1.30
CA GLY A 68 0.53 -6.00 -0.14
C GLY A 68 -0.34 -6.60 0.96
N ILE A 69 0.12 -6.54 2.22
CA ILE A 69 -0.68 -6.92 3.38
C ILE A 69 -0.87 -5.72 4.28
N ILE A 70 -2.11 -5.28 4.41
CA ILE A 70 -2.51 -4.13 5.22
C ILE A 70 -3.42 -4.61 6.36
N GLY A 71 -3.35 -3.96 7.51
CA GLY A 71 -4.22 -4.27 8.64
C GLY A 71 -3.73 -3.60 9.91
N ARG A 72 -4.63 -3.47 10.89
CA ARG A 72 -4.33 -2.84 12.20
C ARG A 72 -3.32 -3.66 12.99
N ASN A 73 -2.76 -3.07 14.06
CA ASN A 73 -1.94 -3.82 15.01
C ASN A 73 -2.79 -4.93 15.66
N GLY A 74 -2.22 -6.15 15.73
CA GLY A 74 -2.93 -7.31 16.21
C GLY A 74 -3.87 -7.99 15.20
N ALA A 75 -3.93 -7.53 13.94
CA ALA A 75 -4.74 -8.14 12.89
C ALA A 75 -4.30 -9.57 12.49
N GLY A 76 -3.06 -9.99 12.85
CA GLY A 76 -2.53 -11.31 12.52
C GLY A 76 -1.42 -11.29 11.46
N LYS A 77 -0.98 -10.11 10.98
CA LYS A 77 0.02 -9.96 9.91
C LYS A 77 1.29 -10.77 10.17
N SER A 78 1.95 -10.55 11.30
CA SER A 78 3.20 -11.25 11.64
C SER A 78 3.01 -12.77 11.76
N THR A 79 1.85 -13.25 12.28
CA THR A 79 1.55 -14.68 12.33
C THR A 79 1.39 -15.28 10.93
N LEU A 80 0.72 -14.57 10.03
CA LEU A 80 0.57 -14.97 8.62
C LEU A 80 1.93 -15.06 7.92
N LEU A 81 2.77 -14.04 8.09
CA LEU A 81 4.12 -14.02 7.53
C LEU A 81 5.00 -15.13 8.09
N GLN A 82 4.96 -15.40 9.39
CA GLN A 82 5.68 -16.51 10.03
C GLN A 82 5.24 -17.88 9.50
N MET A 83 3.95 -18.04 9.16
CA MET A 83 3.47 -19.28 8.53
C MET A 83 3.96 -19.41 7.08
N ILE A 84 4.02 -18.33 6.32
CA ILE A 84 4.57 -18.32 4.96
C ILE A 84 6.09 -18.56 4.99
N ALA A 85 6.80 -17.96 5.96
CA ALA A 85 8.23 -18.20 6.18
C ALA A 85 8.55 -19.60 6.74
N GLY A 86 7.52 -20.39 7.11
CA GLY A 86 7.68 -21.76 7.63
C GLY A 86 8.14 -21.84 9.09
N THR A 87 8.28 -20.72 9.81
CA THR A 87 8.70 -20.67 11.23
C THR A 87 7.57 -21.07 12.18
N VAL A 88 6.31 -20.88 11.76
CA VAL A 88 5.12 -21.26 12.52
C VAL A 88 4.26 -22.20 11.66
N ARG A 89 3.85 -23.33 12.26
CA ARG A 89 2.90 -24.27 11.59
C ARG A 89 1.46 -23.83 11.84
N PRO A 90 0.57 -23.96 10.86
CA PRO A 90 -0.86 -23.77 11.06
C PRO A 90 -1.43 -24.79 12.04
N THR A 91 -2.54 -24.44 12.71
CA THR A 91 -3.31 -25.37 13.53
C THR A 91 -4.21 -26.24 12.65
N GLU A 92 -4.80 -25.62 11.62
CA GLU A 92 -5.64 -26.26 10.62
C GLU A 92 -5.31 -25.71 9.23
N GLY A 93 -5.69 -26.47 8.20
CA GLY A 93 -5.42 -26.09 6.81
C GLY A 93 -4.02 -26.47 6.33
N LYS A 94 -3.63 -25.93 5.18
CA LYS A 94 -2.34 -26.23 4.53
C LYS A 94 -1.69 -24.96 4.00
N VAL A 95 -0.40 -24.81 4.27
CA VAL A 95 0.48 -23.80 3.68
C VAL A 95 1.47 -24.51 2.77
N LYS A 96 1.50 -24.14 1.51
CA LYS A 96 2.47 -24.63 0.53
C LYS A 96 3.23 -23.45 -0.03
N VAL A 97 4.55 -23.47 0.10
CA VAL A 97 5.47 -22.46 -0.42
C VAL A 97 6.50 -23.20 -1.28
N ASN A 98 6.62 -22.79 -2.54
CA ASN A 98 7.54 -23.37 -3.50
C ASN A 98 8.67 -22.36 -3.72
N GLY A 99 9.90 -22.72 -3.37
CA GLY A 99 11.08 -21.87 -3.51
C GLY A 99 11.70 -21.43 -2.19
N ARG A 100 12.81 -20.71 -2.29
CA ARG A 100 13.57 -20.17 -1.15
C ARG A 100 12.92 -18.88 -0.66
N VAL A 101 12.67 -18.79 0.64
CA VAL A 101 12.12 -17.60 1.29
C VAL A 101 13.20 -16.85 2.03
N ALA A 102 13.35 -15.57 1.76
CA ALA A 102 14.11 -14.63 2.61
C ALA A 102 13.12 -13.70 3.30
N ALA A 103 13.18 -13.65 4.62
CA ALA A 103 12.22 -12.90 5.42
C ALA A 103 12.91 -11.87 6.32
N LEU A 104 12.48 -10.61 6.21
CA LEU A 104 12.84 -9.50 7.10
C LEU A 104 11.70 -9.27 8.09
N LEU A 105 11.33 -10.31 8.87
CA LEU A 105 10.17 -10.28 9.78
C LEU A 105 10.45 -9.51 11.07
N GLU A 106 11.68 -9.46 11.51
CA GLU A 106 12.13 -8.74 12.71
C GLU A 106 13.55 -8.25 12.43
N LEU A 107 13.69 -6.96 12.19
CA LEU A 107 14.96 -6.32 11.82
C LEU A 107 16.06 -6.59 12.84
N GLY A 108 17.04 -7.40 12.44
CA GLY A 108 18.19 -7.73 13.28
C GLY A 108 17.93 -8.76 14.37
N SER A 109 16.71 -9.32 14.50
CA SER A 109 16.40 -10.37 15.51
C SER A 109 17.21 -11.67 15.28
N GLY A 110 17.69 -11.90 14.06
CA GLY A 110 18.59 -13.00 13.74
C GLY A 110 20.08 -12.69 14.01
N PHE A 111 20.43 -11.45 14.37
CA PHE A 111 21.80 -11.09 14.66
C PHE A 111 22.18 -11.41 16.10
N ASN A 112 23.37 -12.01 16.27
CA ASN A 112 23.96 -12.12 17.59
C ASN A 112 24.68 -10.81 17.94
N PRO A 113 24.26 -10.08 18.99
CA PRO A 113 24.84 -8.78 19.33
C PRO A 113 26.33 -8.86 19.71
N ASP A 114 26.81 -10.01 20.18
CA ASP A 114 28.21 -10.20 20.57
C ASP A 114 29.10 -10.56 19.38
N PHE A 115 28.52 -10.93 18.23
CA PHE A 115 29.26 -11.21 17.00
C PHE A 115 29.52 -9.93 16.23
N THR A 116 30.59 -9.91 15.47
CA THR A 116 30.92 -8.87 14.50
C THR A 116 29.91 -8.83 13.35
N GLY A 117 29.85 -7.73 12.59
CA GLY A 117 29.05 -7.65 11.37
C GLY A 117 29.40 -8.76 10.38
N ARG A 118 30.72 -9.06 10.24
CA ARG A 118 31.23 -10.17 9.41
C ARG A 118 30.63 -11.52 9.82
N GLU A 119 30.73 -11.86 11.10
CA GLU A 119 30.20 -13.13 11.63
C GLU A 119 28.68 -13.20 11.49
N ASN A 120 27.96 -12.08 11.67
CA ASN A 120 26.53 -12.00 11.48
C ASN A 120 26.12 -12.16 10.00
N ILE A 121 26.92 -11.65 9.04
CA ILE A 121 26.68 -11.94 7.61
C ILE A 121 26.73 -13.45 7.37
N HIS A 122 27.79 -14.12 7.84
CA HIS A 122 27.93 -15.57 7.67
C HIS A 122 26.79 -16.34 8.33
N LEU A 123 26.45 -16.00 9.57
CA LEU A 123 25.38 -16.64 10.31
C LEU A 123 24.00 -16.49 9.61
N ASN A 124 23.62 -15.25 9.27
CA ASN A 124 22.32 -14.99 8.70
C ASN A 124 22.18 -15.50 7.27
N ALA A 125 23.21 -15.34 6.44
CA ALA A 125 23.21 -15.90 5.09
C ALA A 125 23.09 -17.43 5.12
N ALA A 126 23.74 -18.12 6.07
CA ALA A 126 23.60 -19.56 6.27
C ALA A 126 22.19 -19.95 6.74
N ILE A 127 21.57 -19.18 7.65
CA ILE A 127 20.18 -19.37 8.09
C ILE A 127 19.21 -19.22 6.90
N LEU A 128 19.47 -18.27 6.01
CA LEU A 128 18.70 -18.06 4.77
C LEU A 128 19.02 -19.10 3.68
N GLY A 129 19.86 -20.08 3.98
CA GLY A 129 20.12 -21.24 3.13
C GLY A 129 21.23 -21.08 2.10
N LEU A 130 22.15 -20.10 2.24
CA LEU A 130 23.35 -20.02 1.42
C LEU A 130 24.43 -20.99 1.90
N SER A 131 25.11 -21.63 0.97
CA SER A 131 26.32 -22.37 1.24
C SER A 131 27.50 -21.43 1.55
N GLN A 132 28.56 -21.96 2.19
CA GLN A 132 29.75 -21.17 2.49
C GLN A 132 30.41 -20.57 1.23
N ALA A 133 30.36 -21.27 0.12
CA ALA A 133 30.90 -20.78 -1.15
C ALA A 133 30.09 -19.62 -1.72
N GLU A 134 28.76 -19.69 -1.64
CA GLU A 134 27.85 -18.58 -2.04
C GLU A 134 28.04 -17.36 -1.14
N ILE A 135 28.18 -17.57 0.18
CA ILE A 135 28.44 -16.48 1.14
C ILE A 135 29.75 -15.78 0.80
N ALA A 136 30.84 -16.55 0.60
CA ALA A 136 32.13 -15.99 0.26
C ALA A 136 32.09 -15.18 -1.05
N ALA A 137 31.38 -15.68 -2.07
CA ALA A 137 31.23 -14.98 -3.35
C ALA A 137 30.42 -13.67 -3.26
N LYS A 138 29.48 -13.56 -2.30
CA LYS A 138 28.59 -12.40 -2.14
C LYS A 138 29.03 -11.45 -1.03
N TYR A 139 29.99 -11.84 -0.21
CA TYR A 139 30.40 -11.11 0.99
C TYR A 139 30.73 -9.64 0.71
N ASP A 140 31.63 -9.38 -0.24
CA ASP A 140 32.07 -8.01 -0.55
C ASP A 140 30.91 -7.15 -1.07
N ALA A 141 29.99 -7.71 -1.85
CA ALA A 141 28.80 -7.02 -2.34
C ALA A 141 27.85 -6.68 -1.18
N ILE A 142 27.67 -7.59 -0.22
CA ILE A 142 26.83 -7.35 0.97
C ILE A 142 27.42 -6.22 1.80
N VAL A 143 28.71 -6.24 2.06
CA VAL A 143 29.42 -5.20 2.83
C VAL A 143 29.28 -3.85 2.14
N ALA A 144 29.62 -3.76 0.86
CA ALA A 144 29.50 -2.53 0.05
C ALA A 144 28.06 -2.03 -0.04
N TYR A 145 27.08 -2.94 -0.10
CA TYR A 145 25.67 -2.54 -0.13
C TYR A 145 25.25 -1.89 1.19
N SER A 146 25.70 -2.45 2.33
CA SER A 146 25.34 -1.98 3.67
C SER A 146 25.86 -0.58 4.01
N GLY A 147 27.00 -0.18 3.42
CA GLY A 147 27.67 1.10 3.67
C GLY A 147 28.20 1.22 5.11
N ILE A 148 28.65 0.11 5.71
CA ILE A 148 29.21 0.06 7.07
C ILE A 148 30.59 -0.63 7.10
N GLU A 149 31.34 -0.52 6.02
CA GLU A 149 32.65 -1.19 5.84
C GLU A 149 33.60 -0.96 7.02
N GLU A 150 33.66 0.28 7.51
CA GLU A 150 34.57 0.67 8.60
C GLU A 150 34.20 0.00 9.94
N PHE A 151 32.98 -0.48 10.09
CA PHE A 151 32.46 -1.08 11.33
C PHE A 151 32.27 -2.59 11.24
N ILE A 152 32.54 -3.21 10.08
CA ILE A 152 32.17 -4.60 9.80
C ILE A 152 32.81 -5.61 10.76
N ASP A 153 33.98 -5.32 11.28
CA ASP A 153 34.71 -6.14 12.25
C ASP A 153 34.44 -5.77 13.73
N GLN A 154 33.50 -4.82 13.96
CA GLN A 154 33.04 -4.47 15.31
C GLN A 154 31.82 -5.30 15.72
N PRO A 155 31.63 -5.60 17.02
CA PRO A 155 30.45 -6.29 17.51
C PRO A 155 29.16 -5.51 17.23
N VAL A 156 28.09 -6.22 16.78
CA VAL A 156 26.82 -5.59 16.37
C VAL A 156 26.15 -4.82 17.51
N ARG A 157 26.40 -5.18 18.78
CA ARG A 157 25.92 -4.40 19.93
C ARG A 157 26.40 -2.95 19.95
N THR A 158 27.48 -2.61 19.22
CA THR A 158 27.99 -1.24 19.10
C THR A 158 27.36 -0.46 17.94
N TYR A 159 26.55 -1.13 17.11
CA TYR A 159 25.90 -0.54 15.95
C TYR A 159 24.70 0.31 16.39
N SER A 160 24.43 1.37 15.63
CA SER A 160 23.14 2.03 15.70
C SER A 160 22.04 1.10 15.10
N SER A 161 20.78 1.34 15.48
CA SER A 161 19.65 0.62 14.89
C SER A 161 19.63 0.70 13.35
N GLY A 162 20.01 1.86 12.79
CA GLY A 162 20.14 2.06 11.35
C GLY A 162 21.24 1.20 10.72
N MET A 163 22.42 1.07 11.37
CA MET A 163 23.49 0.21 10.87
C MET A 163 23.12 -1.27 10.89
N THR A 164 22.49 -1.72 11.98
CA THR A 164 21.99 -3.10 12.09
C THR A 164 20.98 -3.40 10.98
N LEU A 165 20.06 -2.48 10.73
CA LEU A 165 19.06 -2.58 9.67
C LEU A 165 19.71 -2.65 8.28
N ARG A 166 20.66 -1.75 7.99
CA ARG A 166 21.36 -1.73 6.71
C ARG A 166 22.04 -3.06 6.42
N LEU A 167 22.70 -3.63 7.44
CA LEU A 167 23.36 -4.92 7.30
C LEU A 167 22.37 -6.05 7.09
N ALA A 168 21.27 -6.11 7.86
CA ALA A 168 20.23 -7.12 7.72
C ALA A 168 19.56 -7.08 6.33
N PHE A 169 19.23 -5.87 5.86
CA PHE A 169 18.67 -5.69 4.53
C PHE A 169 19.68 -6.09 3.44
N ALA A 170 20.95 -5.67 3.56
CA ALA A 170 22.00 -6.05 2.62
C ALA A 170 22.16 -7.57 2.49
N VAL A 171 22.15 -8.30 3.60
CA VAL A 171 22.19 -9.78 3.57
C VAL A 171 20.96 -10.32 2.84
N CYS A 172 19.77 -9.85 3.20
CA CYS A 172 18.50 -10.36 2.67
C CYS A 172 18.36 -10.19 1.15
N VAL A 173 18.74 -9.03 0.60
CA VAL A 173 18.60 -8.76 -0.85
C VAL A 173 19.67 -9.45 -1.70
N HIS A 174 20.78 -9.89 -1.09
CA HIS A 174 21.82 -10.65 -1.78
C HIS A 174 21.62 -12.18 -1.72
N VAL A 175 20.62 -12.63 -0.96
CA VAL A 175 20.18 -14.03 -1.04
C VAL A 175 19.38 -14.21 -2.34
N ASP A 176 19.70 -15.27 -3.10
CA ASP A 176 18.92 -15.64 -4.28
C ASP A 176 17.62 -16.31 -3.83
N ALA A 177 16.73 -15.50 -3.25
CA ALA A 177 15.43 -15.96 -2.81
C ALA A 177 14.39 -15.80 -3.92
N ASP A 178 13.50 -16.79 -4.04
CA ASP A 178 12.33 -16.72 -4.94
C ASP A 178 11.25 -15.81 -4.36
N ILE A 179 11.18 -15.78 -3.02
CA ILE A 179 10.18 -15.03 -2.25
C ILE A 179 10.90 -14.17 -1.22
N LEU A 180 10.62 -12.86 -1.27
CA LEU A 180 11.10 -11.90 -0.28
C LEU A 180 9.92 -11.42 0.58
N ILE A 181 10.04 -11.54 1.90
CA ILE A 181 9.06 -11.01 2.85
C ILE A 181 9.63 -9.78 3.53
N ILE A 182 8.91 -8.66 3.43
CA ILE A 182 9.31 -7.38 4.00
C ILE A 182 8.22 -6.91 4.95
N ASP A 183 8.56 -6.72 6.21
CA ASP A 183 7.65 -6.19 7.24
C ASP A 183 8.12 -4.80 7.67
N GLU A 184 7.27 -3.79 7.57
CA GLU A 184 7.38 -2.38 8.04
C GLU A 184 8.80 -1.76 8.16
N ALA A 185 9.81 -2.55 7.92
CA ALA A 185 11.21 -2.33 8.21
C ALA A 185 11.90 -1.32 7.28
N LEU A 186 11.26 -0.91 6.19
CA LEU A 186 11.86 0.03 5.23
C LEU A 186 11.76 1.51 5.67
N ALA A 187 11.00 1.80 6.71
CA ALA A 187 10.85 3.15 7.25
C ALA A 187 12.05 3.58 8.12
N VAL A 188 13.01 2.69 8.40
CA VAL A 188 14.18 2.94 9.26
C VAL A 188 15.44 3.15 8.42
N GLY A 189 16.30 4.07 8.86
CA GLY A 189 17.51 4.49 8.15
C GLY A 189 17.39 5.90 7.59
N ASP A 190 18.45 6.38 6.93
CA ASP A 190 18.39 7.68 6.25
C ASP A 190 17.65 7.61 4.91
N ALA A 191 17.20 8.76 4.43
CA ALA A 191 16.43 8.86 3.19
C ALA A 191 17.20 8.28 1.97
N ARG A 192 18.53 8.37 1.94
CA ARG A 192 19.35 7.83 0.86
C ARG A 192 19.33 6.29 0.84
N PHE A 193 19.40 5.67 2.01
CA PHE A 193 19.32 4.23 2.12
C PHE A 193 17.92 3.70 1.81
N GLN A 194 16.87 4.40 2.28
CA GLN A 194 15.48 4.08 1.93
C GLN A 194 15.25 4.11 0.42
N PHE A 195 15.76 5.14 -0.27
CA PHE A 195 15.69 5.21 -1.73
C PHE A 195 16.39 4.02 -2.40
N LYS A 196 17.59 3.64 -1.91
CA LYS A 196 18.34 2.47 -2.39
C LYS A 196 17.55 1.17 -2.19
N CYS A 197 16.91 0.99 -1.03
CA CYS A 197 16.05 -0.15 -0.75
C CYS A 197 14.88 -0.25 -1.75
N HIS A 198 14.15 0.84 -1.95
CA HIS A 198 13.03 0.85 -2.90
C HIS A 198 13.47 0.53 -4.32
N ALA A 199 14.55 1.14 -4.81
CA ALA A 199 15.09 0.85 -6.14
C ALA A 199 15.50 -0.63 -6.29
N THR A 200 16.11 -1.21 -5.25
CA THR A 200 16.47 -2.64 -5.25
C THR A 200 15.25 -3.54 -5.33
N LEU A 201 14.20 -3.25 -4.57
CA LEU A 201 12.97 -4.03 -4.60
C LEU A 201 12.25 -3.94 -5.94
N GLU A 202 12.20 -2.75 -6.55
CA GLU A 202 11.65 -2.57 -7.89
C GLU A 202 12.44 -3.36 -8.93
N GLN A 203 13.78 -3.41 -8.80
CA GLN A 203 14.62 -4.21 -9.67
C GLN A 203 14.35 -5.72 -9.50
N MET A 204 14.24 -6.21 -8.26
CA MET A 204 13.91 -7.60 -7.96
C MET A 204 12.55 -8.02 -8.54
N LEU A 205 11.55 -7.15 -8.48
CA LEU A 205 10.24 -7.39 -9.12
C LEU A 205 10.36 -7.49 -10.65
N LYS A 206 11.15 -6.63 -11.28
CA LYS A 206 11.42 -6.69 -12.72
C LYS A 206 12.14 -7.98 -13.12
N GLU A 207 12.95 -8.54 -12.24
CA GLU A 207 13.64 -9.83 -12.39
C GLU A 207 12.73 -11.03 -12.13
N GLY A 208 11.45 -10.81 -11.81
CA GLY A 208 10.47 -11.87 -11.58
C GLY A 208 10.47 -12.45 -10.16
N ARG A 209 11.10 -11.79 -9.20
CA ARG A 209 11.04 -12.20 -7.79
C ARG A 209 9.66 -11.88 -7.20
N THR A 210 9.18 -12.73 -6.31
CA THR A 210 7.92 -12.52 -5.61
C THR A 210 8.16 -11.80 -4.30
N ILE A 211 7.36 -10.75 -4.02
CA ILE A 211 7.50 -9.97 -2.79
C ILE A 211 6.20 -9.99 -2.01
N ILE A 212 6.28 -10.28 -0.72
CA ILE A 212 5.21 -10.00 0.25
C ILE A 212 5.60 -8.75 1.03
N PHE A 213 4.80 -7.72 0.87
CA PHE A 213 5.08 -6.39 1.39
C PHE A 213 4.06 -6.00 2.45
N VAL A 214 4.51 -5.87 3.70
CA VAL A 214 3.67 -5.38 4.80
C VAL A 214 4.09 -3.97 5.15
N SER A 215 3.15 -3.04 5.09
CA SER A 215 3.43 -1.65 5.42
C SER A 215 2.18 -0.92 5.92
N HIS A 216 2.37 0.02 6.83
CA HIS A 216 1.37 1.02 7.19
C HIS A 216 1.34 2.20 6.21
N ASP A 217 2.40 2.37 5.41
CA ASP A 217 2.43 3.37 4.34
C ASP A 217 1.61 2.88 3.14
N THR A 218 0.37 3.36 3.07
CA THR A 218 -0.57 3.06 1.98
C THR A 218 -0.04 3.48 0.62
N ASN A 219 0.78 4.54 0.53
CA ASN A 219 1.38 5.00 -0.72
C ASN A 219 2.48 4.04 -1.21
N ALA A 220 3.29 3.49 -0.29
CA ALA A 220 4.27 2.48 -0.64
C ALA A 220 3.60 1.21 -1.19
N VAL A 221 2.49 0.76 -0.56
CA VAL A 221 1.72 -0.39 -1.05
C VAL A 221 1.12 -0.13 -2.44
N LYS A 222 0.52 1.05 -2.67
CA LYS A 222 -0.02 1.45 -3.98
C LYS A 222 1.04 1.50 -5.08
N ARG A 223 2.26 1.94 -4.74
CA ARG A 223 3.37 2.04 -5.69
C ARG A 223 3.97 0.70 -6.06
N MET A 224 4.13 -0.20 -5.08
CA MET A 224 4.91 -1.42 -5.26
C MET A 224 4.06 -2.66 -5.56
N CYS A 225 2.83 -2.73 -5.04
CA CYS A 225 2.03 -3.94 -5.10
C CYS A 225 1.05 -3.93 -6.28
N ARG A 226 0.80 -5.11 -6.85
CA ARG A 226 -0.26 -5.33 -7.85
C ARG A 226 -1.58 -5.68 -7.22
N THR A 227 -1.52 -6.48 -6.16
CA THR A 227 -2.65 -6.90 -5.35
C THR A 227 -2.37 -6.59 -3.89
N ALA A 228 -3.41 -6.38 -3.12
CA ALA A 228 -3.32 -6.21 -1.69
C ALA A 228 -4.45 -6.98 -0.97
N ILE A 229 -4.21 -7.30 0.30
CA ILE A 229 -5.22 -7.84 1.20
C ILE A 229 -5.37 -6.96 2.43
N LEU A 230 -6.60 -6.79 2.89
CA LEU A 230 -6.94 -6.21 4.19
C LEU A 230 -7.15 -7.32 5.20
N LEU A 231 -6.25 -7.39 6.17
CA LEU A 231 -6.32 -8.34 7.27
C LEU A 231 -6.86 -7.65 8.53
N GLU A 232 -7.88 -8.21 9.14
CA GLU A 232 -8.43 -7.71 10.40
C GLU A 232 -8.89 -8.87 11.28
N ARG A 233 -8.46 -8.89 12.54
CA ARG A 233 -8.81 -9.94 13.52
C ARG A 233 -8.59 -11.39 13.04
N GLY A 234 -7.56 -11.60 12.24
CA GLY A 234 -7.17 -12.89 11.70
C GLY A 234 -7.93 -13.32 10.45
N GLU A 235 -8.82 -12.52 9.90
CA GLU A 235 -9.58 -12.80 8.67
C GLU A 235 -9.15 -11.84 7.55
N VAL A 236 -9.17 -12.31 6.29
CA VAL A 236 -9.03 -11.46 5.11
C VAL A 236 -10.40 -10.85 4.82
N LEU A 237 -10.55 -9.54 5.05
CA LEU A 237 -11.79 -8.82 4.78
C LEU A 237 -11.97 -8.48 3.31
N LEU A 238 -10.87 -8.11 2.64
CA LEU A 238 -10.88 -7.71 1.23
C LEU A 238 -9.57 -8.13 0.58
N GLN A 239 -9.66 -8.64 -0.65
CA GLN A 239 -8.54 -8.84 -1.56
C GLN A 239 -8.87 -8.13 -2.87
N GLY A 240 -7.94 -7.32 -3.39
CA GLY A 240 -8.20 -6.55 -4.60
C GLY A 240 -7.06 -5.63 -4.98
N SER A 241 -7.39 -4.56 -5.72
CA SER A 241 -6.41 -3.55 -6.07
C SER A 241 -5.87 -2.84 -4.81
N PRO A 242 -4.59 -2.43 -4.78
CA PRO A 242 -4.04 -1.68 -3.65
C PRO A 242 -4.85 -0.42 -3.32
N ASN A 243 -5.43 0.25 -4.33
CA ASN A 243 -6.25 1.43 -4.13
C ASN A 243 -7.54 1.11 -3.36
N ASP A 244 -8.27 0.08 -3.77
CA ASP A 244 -9.52 -0.33 -3.10
C ASP A 244 -9.26 -0.75 -1.66
N VAL A 245 -8.26 -1.61 -1.47
CA VAL A 245 -7.87 -2.12 -0.14
C VAL A 245 -7.45 -0.98 0.79
N THR A 246 -6.66 -0.01 0.31
CA THR A 246 -6.22 1.12 1.13
C THR A 246 -7.35 2.11 1.43
N ASN A 247 -8.29 2.31 0.50
CA ASN A 247 -9.48 3.15 0.72
C ASN A 247 -10.36 2.54 1.83
N ILE A 248 -10.65 1.23 1.75
CA ILE A 248 -11.40 0.51 2.79
C ILE A 248 -10.64 0.52 4.13
N TYR A 249 -9.32 0.32 4.12
CA TYR A 249 -8.51 0.42 5.33
C TYR A 249 -8.61 1.81 5.97
N THR A 250 -8.53 2.87 5.16
CA THR A 250 -8.66 4.25 5.66
C THR A 250 -10.04 4.47 6.30
N LYS A 251 -11.12 3.95 5.66
CA LYS A 251 -12.46 3.98 6.26
C LYS A 251 -12.52 3.21 7.58
N LEU A 252 -11.93 2.01 7.63
CA LEU A 252 -11.89 1.19 8.84
C LEU A 252 -11.24 1.89 10.04
N ILE A 253 -10.14 2.63 9.81
CA ILE A 253 -9.42 3.32 10.90
C ILE A 253 -10.06 4.66 11.28
N THR A 254 -10.83 5.29 10.39
CA THR A 254 -11.48 6.58 10.63
C THR A 254 -12.96 6.47 11.04
N SER A 255 -13.56 5.28 10.92
CA SER A 255 -14.96 5.05 11.28
C SER A 255 -15.12 4.65 12.75
N PRO A 256 -16.05 5.28 13.49
CA PRO A 256 -16.32 4.92 14.87
C PRO A 256 -16.94 3.51 15.03
N HIS A 257 -17.57 2.99 13.99
CA HIS A 257 -18.24 1.66 14.01
C HIS A 257 -17.33 0.50 13.52
N GLY A 258 -16.07 0.78 13.17
CA GLY A 258 -15.08 -0.23 12.81
C GLY A 258 -15.50 -1.14 11.63
N VAL A 259 -15.40 -2.46 11.81
CA VAL A 259 -15.65 -3.46 10.75
C VAL A 259 -17.10 -3.43 10.23
N GLU A 260 -18.07 -3.12 11.08
CA GLU A 260 -19.49 -3.10 10.65
C GLU A 260 -19.76 -2.04 9.59
N SER A 261 -19.07 -0.90 9.67
CA SER A 261 -19.25 0.22 8.73
C SER A 261 -18.72 -0.05 7.31
N ILE A 262 -17.92 -1.10 7.13
CA ILE A 262 -17.28 -1.42 5.83
C ILE A 262 -17.80 -2.70 5.20
N ARG A 263 -18.64 -3.49 5.92
CA ARG A 263 -19.14 -4.77 5.40
C ARG A 263 -19.98 -4.60 4.13
N ASP A 264 -20.86 -3.62 4.12
CA ASP A 264 -21.74 -3.35 2.97
C ASP A 264 -20.93 -2.88 1.75
N ASP A 265 -19.91 -2.06 1.99
CA ASP A 265 -19.02 -1.61 0.91
C ASP A 265 -18.21 -2.75 0.31
N ILE A 266 -17.67 -3.63 1.15
CA ILE A 266 -16.93 -4.82 0.70
C ILE A 266 -17.84 -5.71 -0.14
N ALA A 267 -19.09 -5.95 0.31
CA ALA A 267 -20.06 -6.73 -0.43
C ALA A 267 -20.40 -6.10 -1.79
N ALA A 268 -20.56 -4.77 -1.83
CA ALA A 268 -20.80 -4.04 -3.08
C ALA A 268 -19.62 -4.13 -4.06
N MET A 269 -18.39 -3.99 -3.57
CA MET A 269 -17.18 -4.12 -4.40
C MET A 269 -16.99 -5.53 -4.95
N GLN A 270 -17.26 -6.56 -4.17
CA GLN A 270 -17.20 -7.96 -4.61
C GLN A 270 -18.22 -8.26 -5.73
N GLN A 271 -19.45 -7.76 -5.60
CA GLN A 271 -20.49 -7.92 -6.62
C GLN A 271 -20.15 -7.19 -7.92
N GLN A 272 -19.50 -6.02 -7.84
CA GLN A 272 -19.03 -5.30 -9.04
C GLN A 272 -17.89 -6.05 -9.74
N GLY A 273 -16.99 -6.67 -8.98
CA GLY A 273 -15.89 -7.48 -9.51
C GLY A 273 -16.40 -8.72 -10.27
N GLU A 274 -17.45 -9.37 -9.79
CA GLU A 274 -18.08 -10.53 -10.44
C GLU A 274 -18.79 -10.15 -11.74
N ARG A 275 -19.53 -9.04 -11.79
CA ARG A 275 -20.19 -8.53 -12.99
C ARG A 275 -19.21 -8.18 -14.10
N ASN A 276 -18.05 -7.63 -13.77
CA ASN A 276 -17.01 -7.30 -14.75
C ASN A 276 -16.29 -8.55 -15.31
N THR A 277 -16.29 -9.66 -14.56
CA THR A 277 -15.76 -10.95 -15.01
C THR A 277 -16.72 -11.69 -15.94
N GLU A 278 -18.04 -11.58 -15.74
CA GLU A 278 -19.05 -12.20 -16.59
C GLU A 278 -19.22 -11.50 -17.94
N ASN A 279 -19.00 -10.18 -18.01
CA ASN A 279 -19.14 -9.39 -19.24
C ASN A 279 -17.92 -9.43 -20.19
N GLY A 280 -16.89 -10.25 -19.91
CA GLY A 280 -15.81 -10.54 -20.87
C GLY A 280 -14.87 -9.37 -21.23
N GLU A 281 -15.01 -8.21 -20.61
CA GLU A 281 -14.16 -7.03 -20.85
C GLU A 281 -12.99 -6.94 -19.88
N ARG A 282 -12.14 -7.97 -19.82
CA ARG A 282 -10.75 -7.78 -19.46
C ARG A 282 -9.97 -7.38 -20.70
N LYS A 283 -9.94 -6.09 -21.01
CA LYS A 283 -8.80 -5.56 -21.74
C LYS A 283 -7.57 -5.80 -20.86
N PRO A 284 -6.55 -6.52 -21.34
CA PRO A 284 -5.28 -6.53 -20.64
C PRO A 284 -4.82 -5.07 -20.59
N GLU A 285 -4.61 -4.52 -19.39
CA GLU A 285 -3.80 -3.33 -19.22
C GLU A 285 -2.39 -3.79 -19.59
N ASP A 286 -2.07 -3.57 -20.88
CA ASP A 286 -0.80 -3.89 -21.46
C ASP A 286 0.32 -3.20 -20.69
N GLY A 287 1.20 -4.05 -20.25
CA GLY A 287 2.62 -3.89 -20.10
C GLY A 287 3.12 -2.57 -19.56
N VAL A 288 3.72 -2.63 -18.40
CA VAL A 288 4.84 -1.75 -18.01
C VAL A 288 5.94 -1.90 -19.08
N SER A 289 5.75 -1.25 -20.22
CA SER A 289 6.76 -0.99 -21.21
C SER A 289 7.29 0.40 -20.94
N SER A 290 8.52 0.43 -20.46
CA SER A 290 9.43 1.57 -20.35
C SER A 290 8.85 2.85 -19.73
N LEU A 291 9.38 3.22 -18.58
CA LEU A 291 9.22 4.52 -17.91
C LEU A 291 9.72 5.73 -18.76
N PHE A 292 10.12 5.50 -20.01
CA PHE A 292 10.58 6.53 -20.94
C PHE A 292 9.99 6.26 -22.32
N PRO A 293 9.10 7.14 -22.84
CA PRO A 293 8.68 7.05 -24.23
C PRO A 293 9.87 7.33 -25.13
N THR A 294 10.12 6.42 -26.07
CA THR A 294 11.09 6.64 -27.16
C THR A 294 10.64 7.78 -28.06
N PRO A 295 11.57 8.59 -28.62
CA PRO A 295 11.28 9.85 -29.31
C PRO A 295 10.49 9.77 -30.61
N SER A 296 10.03 8.61 -31.05
CA SER A 296 9.50 8.40 -32.42
C SER A 296 7.97 8.20 -32.54
N SER A 297 7.21 8.38 -31.47
CA SER A 297 5.73 8.14 -31.49
C SER A 297 4.91 9.34 -30.98
N ILE A 298 5.26 10.57 -31.38
CA ILE A 298 4.40 11.72 -31.12
C ILE A 298 3.46 11.89 -32.31
N SER A 299 2.25 11.37 -32.18
CA SER A 299 1.14 11.78 -33.04
C SER A 299 0.81 13.25 -32.78
N PRO A 300 0.31 14.00 -33.79
CA PRO A 300 -0.03 15.41 -33.62
C PRO A 300 -1.11 15.55 -32.55
N LEU A 301 -1.00 16.63 -31.76
CA LEU A 301 -1.93 17.03 -30.69
C LEU A 301 -3.39 16.87 -31.15
N PRO A 302 -4.23 16.15 -30.40
CA PRO A 302 -5.66 16.16 -30.66
C PRO A 302 -6.20 17.57 -30.41
N SER A 303 -6.94 18.11 -31.37
CA SER A 303 -7.69 19.35 -31.24
C SER A 303 -8.53 19.32 -29.96
N GLU A 304 -8.50 20.40 -29.19
CA GLU A 304 -9.27 20.62 -27.96
C GLU A 304 -10.71 20.14 -28.12
N ARG A 305 -11.07 19.08 -27.40
CA ARG A 305 -12.47 18.65 -27.30
C ARG A 305 -13.14 19.47 -26.21
N LEU A 306 -13.80 20.53 -26.58
CA LEU A 306 -14.80 21.18 -25.75
C LEU A 306 -15.92 20.16 -25.45
N LEU A 307 -16.16 19.92 -24.19
CA LEU A 307 -17.29 19.10 -23.75
C LEU A 307 -18.57 19.93 -23.88
N SER A 308 -19.64 19.34 -24.46
CA SER A 308 -20.98 19.94 -24.37
C SER A 308 -21.46 19.94 -22.92
N GLU A 309 -22.36 20.88 -22.55
CA GLU A 309 -22.89 21.00 -21.17
C GLU A 309 -23.47 19.69 -20.62
N GLU A 310 -24.06 18.83 -21.47
CA GLU A 310 -24.53 17.50 -21.09
C GLU A 310 -23.43 16.55 -20.66
N ARG A 311 -22.19 16.69 -21.18
CA ARG A 311 -21.03 15.89 -20.77
C ARG A 311 -20.31 16.45 -19.54
N ALA A 312 -20.51 17.70 -19.18
CA ALA A 312 -19.99 18.28 -17.94
C ALA A 312 -20.56 17.59 -16.68
N HIS A 313 -21.77 17.02 -16.78
CA HIS A 313 -22.37 16.18 -15.73
C HIS A 313 -21.80 14.76 -15.68
N GLN A 314 -21.02 14.33 -16.69
CA GLN A 314 -20.36 13.01 -16.77
C GLN A 314 -18.87 13.05 -16.38
N GLN A 315 -18.44 14.05 -15.62
CA GLN A 315 -17.05 14.11 -15.11
C GLN A 315 -16.78 13.13 -13.98
N ILE A 316 -17.84 12.52 -13.42
CA ILE A 316 -17.73 11.55 -12.33
C ILE A 316 -17.03 10.29 -12.84
N SER A 317 -16.04 9.84 -12.10
CA SER A 317 -15.25 8.66 -12.44
C SER A 317 -16.04 7.37 -12.17
N ASP A 318 -15.94 6.38 -13.06
CA ASP A 318 -16.47 5.03 -12.83
C ASP A 318 -15.82 4.30 -11.66
N LYS A 319 -14.70 4.84 -11.15
CA LYS A 319 -13.95 4.31 -9.99
C LYS A 319 -14.29 5.04 -8.69
N GLU A 320 -15.32 5.88 -8.68
CA GLU A 320 -15.69 6.60 -7.46
C GLU A 320 -16.09 5.64 -6.33
N TYR A 321 -15.51 5.88 -5.16
CA TYR A 321 -15.90 5.27 -3.91
C TYR A 321 -16.19 6.36 -2.87
N SER A 322 -17.37 6.33 -2.26
CA SER A 322 -17.75 7.34 -1.27
C SER A 322 -18.28 6.72 0.03
N TYR A 323 -18.09 7.42 1.15
CA TYR A 323 -18.67 7.05 2.43
C TYR A 323 -18.91 8.24 3.35
N GLY A 324 -19.73 8.04 4.38
CA GLY A 324 -20.31 9.11 5.19
C GLY A 324 -21.62 9.59 4.54
N GLY A 325 -21.96 10.86 4.75
CA GLY A 325 -23.14 11.49 4.13
C GLY A 325 -24.33 11.62 5.07
N GLU A 326 -24.33 11.01 6.25
CA GLU A 326 -25.42 11.13 7.24
C GLU A 326 -25.51 12.53 7.82
N LEU A 327 -24.38 13.17 8.07
CA LEU A 327 -24.31 14.54 8.61
C LEU A 327 -24.41 15.62 7.52
N GLY A 328 -24.03 15.28 6.28
CA GLY A 328 -24.03 16.16 5.12
C GLY A 328 -23.36 15.51 3.93
N GLN A 329 -23.62 15.97 2.73
CA GLN A 329 -23.15 15.38 1.47
C GLN A 329 -22.48 16.39 0.56
N ILE A 330 -21.43 15.99 -0.13
CA ILE A 330 -20.86 16.70 -1.29
C ILE A 330 -21.76 16.32 -2.48
N THR A 331 -22.61 17.24 -2.90
CA THR A 331 -23.67 16.99 -3.89
C THR A 331 -23.25 17.26 -5.31
N SER A 332 -22.29 18.18 -5.53
CA SER A 332 -21.79 18.52 -6.87
C SER A 332 -20.26 18.69 -6.83
N VAL A 333 -19.62 18.27 -7.93
CA VAL A 333 -18.19 18.46 -8.14
C VAL A 333 -17.97 18.83 -9.61
N ILE A 334 -17.31 19.96 -9.85
CA ILE A 334 -17.04 20.47 -11.19
C ILE A 334 -15.55 20.82 -11.29
N LEU A 335 -14.91 20.36 -12.35
CA LEU A 335 -13.53 20.68 -12.70
C LEU A 335 -13.51 21.65 -13.89
N THR A 336 -12.84 22.79 -13.72
CA THR A 336 -12.78 23.84 -14.75
C THR A 336 -11.33 24.30 -14.97
N ASP A 337 -11.10 24.97 -16.07
CA ASP A 337 -9.89 25.73 -16.33
C ASP A 337 -9.90 27.09 -15.58
N ASP A 338 -8.90 27.94 -15.87
CA ASP A 338 -8.75 29.30 -15.31
C ASP A 338 -9.81 30.30 -15.82
N GLN A 339 -10.59 29.93 -16.86
CA GLN A 339 -11.71 30.69 -17.40
C GLN A 339 -13.07 30.14 -16.96
N ASP A 340 -13.10 29.29 -15.92
CA ASP A 340 -14.30 28.61 -15.42
C ASP A 340 -15.01 27.70 -16.47
N GLN A 341 -14.28 27.25 -17.52
CA GLN A 341 -14.83 26.33 -18.52
C GLN A 341 -14.58 24.86 -18.09
N PRO A 342 -15.62 24.00 -18.05
CA PRO A 342 -15.48 22.60 -17.72
C PRO A 342 -14.59 21.86 -18.74
N ARG A 343 -13.56 21.15 -18.25
CA ARG A 343 -12.63 20.35 -19.05
C ARG A 343 -12.21 19.08 -18.35
N LEU A 344 -11.83 18.07 -19.14
CA LEU A 344 -11.24 16.80 -18.67
C LEU A 344 -9.79 16.62 -19.15
N SER A 345 -9.24 17.58 -19.88
CA SER A 345 -7.85 17.53 -20.34
C SER A 345 -7.21 18.89 -20.16
N PHE A 346 -6.02 18.91 -19.59
CA PHE A 346 -5.27 20.12 -19.27
C PHE A 346 -3.82 19.96 -19.72
N LEU A 347 -3.13 21.04 -19.99
CA LEU A 347 -1.68 21.00 -20.20
C LEU A 347 -0.95 21.00 -18.85
N THR A 348 0.20 20.36 -18.79
CA THR A 348 1.13 20.47 -17.67
C THR A 348 1.39 21.96 -17.37
N GLY A 349 1.33 22.36 -16.10
CA GLY A 349 1.49 23.75 -15.67
C GLY A 349 0.22 24.59 -15.72
N SER A 350 -0.90 24.08 -16.27
CA SER A 350 -2.19 24.81 -16.27
C SER A 350 -2.71 25.04 -14.87
N GLN A 351 -3.42 26.14 -14.70
CA GLN A 351 -4.21 26.39 -13.51
C GLN A 351 -5.59 25.76 -13.66
N ILE A 352 -6.03 25.01 -12.66
CA ILE A 352 -7.35 24.38 -12.61
C ILE A 352 -8.12 24.80 -11.38
N ARG A 353 -9.44 24.69 -11.44
CA ARG A 353 -10.35 24.94 -10.33
C ARG A 353 -11.24 23.74 -10.13
N VAL A 354 -11.33 23.30 -8.86
CA VAL A 354 -12.30 22.28 -8.42
C VAL A 354 -13.33 22.95 -7.54
N GLN A 355 -14.55 22.98 -8.01
CA GLN A 355 -15.67 23.57 -7.29
C GLN A 355 -16.58 22.46 -6.77
N ILE A 356 -16.89 22.49 -5.47
CA ILE A 356 -17.79 21.54 -4.83
C ILE A 356 -18.95 22.26 -4.17
N THR A 357 -20.10 21.60 -4.17
CA THR A 357 -21.27 22.01 -3.39
C THR A 357 -21.51 21.00 -2.28
N CYS A 358 -21.61 21.47 -1.05
CA CYS A 358 -21.82 20.64 0.13
C CYS A 358 -23.17 21.02 0.77
N ARG A 359 -24.02 20.03 1.02
CA ARG A 359 -25.33 20.19 1.66
C ARG A 359 -25.31 19.56 3.05
N ALA A 360 -25.59 20.33 4.08
CA ALA A 360 -25.61 19.88 5.46
C ALA A 360 -26.96 19.29 5.85
N ALA A 361 -27.00 18.05 6.34
CA ALA A 361 -28.20 17.45 6.92
C ALA A 361 -28.37 17.86 8.40
N GLN A 362 -27.27 18.19 9.07
CA GLN A 362 -27.21 18.72 10.43
C GLN A 362 -26.26 19.92 10.46
N ALA A 363 -26.32 20.74 11.52
CA ALA A 363 -25.39 21.86 11.68
C ALA A 363 -23.94 21.34 11.82
N ILE A 364 -23.04 21.86 11.00
CA ILE A 364 -21.62 21.47 10.97
C ILE A 364 -20.78 22.65 11.48
N PRO A 365 -20.38 22.67 12.75
CA PRO A 365 -19.41 23.63 13.24
C PRO A 365 -18.01 23.25 12.72
N ASP A 366 -17.16 24.24 12.49
CA ASP A 366 -15.75 24.13 12.13
C ASP A 366 -15.46 23.13 10.99
N PRO A 367 -16.12 23.27 9.82
CA PRO A 367 -15.95 22.35 8.72
C PRO A 367 -14.53 22.44 8.12
N ILE A 368 -13.95 21.29 7.78
CA ILE A 368 -12.69 21.18 7.07
C ILE A 368 -12.97 20.54 5.72
N TYR A 369 -12.59 21.23 4.64
CA TYR A 369 -12.70 20.74 3.26
C TYR A 369 -11.33 20.33 2.76
N ALA A 370 -11.22 19.14 2.16
CA ALA A 370 -9.98 18.56 1.69
C ALA A 370 -10.05 18.15 0.24
N LEU A 371 -8.91 18.27 -0.46
CA LEU A 371 -8.70 17.82 -1.81
C LEU A 371 -7.41 17.00 -1.87
N THR A 372 -7.42 15.88 -2.58
CA THR A 372 -6.25 15.05 -2.87
C THR A 372 -6.19 14.76 -4.37
N LEU A 373 -5.03 15.01 -4.98
CA LEU A 373 -4.70 14.65 -6.34
C LEU A 373 -3.93 13.33 -6.33
N LYS A 374 -4.38 12.36 -7.14
CA LYS A 374 -3.77 11.03 -7.26
C LYS A 374 -3.43 10.69 -8.69
N ASP A 375 -2.43 9.84 -8.88
CA ASP A 375 -2.13 9.22 -10.18
C ASP A 375 -3.04 8.01 -10.48
N ILE A 376 -2.87 7.40 -11.66
CA ILE A 376 -3.64 6.23 -12.10
C ILE A 376 -3.47 5.00 -11.18
N ARG A 377 -2.38 4.93 -10.40
CA ARG A 377 -2.12 3.86 -9.43
C ARG A 377 -2.74 4.18 -8.06
N GLY A 378 -3.39 5.33 -7.92
CA GLY A 378 -3.97 5.81 -6.68
C GLY A 378 -2.93 6.39 -5.70
N GLN A 379 -1.68 6.61 -6.16
CA GLN A 379 -0.66 7.29 -5.37
C GLN A 379 -1.03 8.76 -5.18
N GLU A 380 -1.00 9.24 -3.94
CA GLU A 380 -1.26 10.64 -3.63
C GLU A 380 -0.07 11.51 -4.07
N ILE A 381 -0.31 12.39 -5.03
CA ILE A 381 0.69 13.31 -5.57
C ILE A 381 0.69 14.63 -4.80
N TYR A 382 -0.51 15.09 -4.44
CA TYR A 382 -0.70 16.31 -3.68
C TYR A 382 -1.98 16.22 -2.84
N GLY A 383 -1.95 16.74 -1.63
CA GLY A 383 -3.11 16.83 -0.76
C GLY A 383 -3.09 18.11 0.07
N THR A 384 -4.26 18.75 0.21
CA THR A 384 -4.43 19.95 1.04
C THR A 384 -5.83 19.98 1.64
N ASN A 385 -5.99 20.83 2.64
CA ASN A 385 -7.30 21.12 3.24
C ASN A 385 -7.32 22.54 3.83
N THR A 386 -8.50 23.00 4.18
CA THR A 386 -8.68 24.36 4.74
C THR A 386 -7.91 24.57 6.05
N TYR A 387 -7.77 23.51 6.88
CA TYR A 387 -7.01 23.59 8.12
C TYR A 387 -5.50 23.78 7.86
N PHE A 388 -4.91 23.04 6.93
CA PHE A 388 -3.49 23.20 6.54
C PHE A 388 -3.20 24.56 5.89
N GLN A 389 -4.21 25.15 5.25
CA GLN A 389 -4.12 26.49 4.65
C GLN A 389 -4.46 27.61 5.65
N ASN A 390 -4.57 27.29 6.96
CA ASN A 390 -4.94 28.23 8.01
C ASN A 390 -6.24 28.99 7.73
N GLN A 391 -7.20 28.34 7.06
CA GLN A 391 -8.53 28.89 6.82
C GLN A 391 -9.51 28.34 7.84
N THR A 392 -10.41 29.20 8.30
CA THR A 392 -11.52 28.86 9.20
C THR A 392 -12.84 29.10 8.48
N PRO A 393 -13.34 28.10 7.72
CA PRO A 393 -14.63 28.23 7.05
C PRO A 393 -15.75 28.44 8.09
N PRO A 394 -16.80 29.23 7.77
CA PRO A 394 -17.91 29.43 8.68
C PRO A 394 -18.67 28.11 8.90
N SER A 395 -19.34 28.01 10.05
CA SER A 395 -20.24 26.90 10.36
C SER A 395 -21.36 26.81 9.32
N VAL A 396 -21.71 25.58 8.93
CA VAL A 396 -22.77 25.31 7.94
C VAL A 396 -24.06 24.96 8.68
N PRO A 397 -25.13 25.77 8.58
CA PRO A 397 -26.40 25.50 9.24
C PRO A 397 -27.09 24.25 8.64
N THR A 398 -27.97 23.63 9.44
CA THR A 398 -28.82 22.52 8.99
C THR A 398 -29.61 22.88 7.73
N GLY A 399 -29.60 22.02 6.74
CA GLY A 399 -30.36 22.16 5.49
C GLY A 399 -29.75 23.16 4.49
N SER A 400 -28.65 23.86 4.83
CA SER A 400 -28.03 24.85 3.95
C SER A 400 -27.00 24.17 3.01
N GLU A 401 -26.70 24.87 1.92
CA GLU A 401 -25.66 24.52 0.96
C GLU A 401 -24.50 25.51 1.06
N THR A 402 -23.28 24.98 0.90
CA THR A 402 -22.05 25.78 0.87
C THR A 402 -21.23 25.37 -0.34
N GLY A 403 -20.81 26.38 -1.12
CA GLY A 403 -19.84 26.21 -2.21
C GLY A 403 -18.42 26.34 -1.70
N VAL A 404 -17.52 25.44 -2.11
CA VAL A 404 -16.08 25.53 -1.83
C VAL A 404 -15.32 25.42 -3.16
N ARG A 405 -14.30 26.27 -3.35
CA ARG A 405 -13.45 26.30 -4.54
C ARG A 405 -12.01 26.04 -4.13
N PHE A 406 -11.39 25.08 -4.80
CA PHE A 406 -9.94 24.84 -4.74
C PHE A 406 -9.33 25.32 -6.04
N GLU A 407 -8.27 26.09 -5.97
CA GLU A 407 -7.48 26.55 -7.10
C GLU A 407 -6.07 25.98 -6.98
N LEU A 408 -5.61 25.26 -7.99
CA LEU A 408 -4.30 24.64 -7.98
C LEU A 408 -3.66 24.67 -9.36
N GLN A 409 -2.32 24.72 -9.39
CA GLN A 409 -1.52 24.62 -10.61
C GLN A 409 -1.07 23.17 -10.80
N LEU A 410 -1.28 22.62 -12.00
CA LEU A 410 -0.94 21.23 -12.34
C LEU A 410 0.58 21.09 -12.63
N ASN A 411 1.39 21.22 -11.60
CA ASN A 411 2.84 21.00 -11.69
C ASN A 411 3.20 19.50 -11.67
N VAL A 412 2.51 18.72 -12.50
CA VAL A 412 2.65 17.27 -12.59
C VAL A 412 3.00 16.86 -14.02
N GLN A 413 3.56 15.66 -14.17
CA GLN A 413 3.90 15.11 -15.49
C GLN A 413 2.64 14.72 -16.28
N PRO A 414 2.74 14.58 -17.62
CA PRO A 414 1.66 14.05 -18.42
C PRO A 414 1.17 12.69 -17.93
N GLY A 415 -0.13 12.50 -17.88
CA GLY A 415 -0.73 11.26 -17.39
C GLY A 415 -2.20 11.41 -17.02
N VAL A 416 -2.78 10.31 -16.52
CA VAL A 416 -4.14 10.26 -16.00
C VAL A 416 -4.13 10.52 -14.50
N TYR A 417 -5.01 11.41 -14.05
CA TYR A 417 -5.10 11.82 -12.66
C TYR A 417 -6.53 11.73 -12.15
N PHE A 418 -6.63 11.57 -10.82
CA PHE A 418 -7.89 11.50 -10.10
C PHE A 418 -7.90 12.54 -8.98
N ILE A 419 -9.09 13.09 -8.70
CA ILE A 419 -9.34 13.95 -7.55
C ILE A 419 -10.20 13.20 -6.55
N SER A 420 -9.78 13.23 -5.30
CA SER A 420 -10.54 12.77 -4.14
C SER A 420 -10.86 13.96 -3.24
N LEU A 421 -12.04 13.94 -2.62
CA LEU A 421 -12.56 15.04 -1.81
C LEU A 421 -12.94 14.55 -0.41
N GLY A 422 -12.74 15.42 0.58
CA GLY A 422 -13.14 15.16 1.95
C GLY A 422 -13.86 16.36 2.58
N TRP A 423 -14.94 16.08 3.27
CA TRP A 423 -15.58 17.01 4.20
C TRP A 423 -15.56 16.38 5.58
N VAL A 424 -14.80 16.99 6.49
CA VAL A 424 -14.55 16.46 7.84
C VAL A 424 -14.64 17.58 8.88
N ARG A 425 -14.64 17.23 10.15
CA ARG A 425 -14.46 18.16 11.27
C ARG A 425 -13.61 17.51 12.36
N LEU A 426 -13.09 18.32 13.26
CA LEU A 426 -12.39 17.83 14.46
C LEU A 426 -13.34 17.81 15.65
N VAL A 427 -13.48 16.68 16.32
CA VAL A 427 -14.23 16.52 17.57
C VAL A 427 -13.29 15.90 18.58
N ASN A 428 -12.98 16.60 19.66
CA ASN A 428 -12.02 16.16 20.71
C ASN A 428 -10.65 15.75 20.13
N ALA A 429 -10.15 16.51 19.16
CA ALA A 429 -8.92 16.24 18.41
C ALA A 429 -8.95 14.99 17.50
N GLU A 430 -10.09 14.32 17.36
CA GLU A 430 -10.28 13.23 16.41
C GLU A 430 -11.00 13.71 15.14
N VAL A 431 -10.62 13.12 14.00
CA VAL A 431 -11.26 13.45 12.71
C VAL A 431 -12.60 12.73 12.60
N GLN A 432 -13.69 13.50 12.59
CA GLN A 432 -15.00 12.99 12.24
C GLN A 432 -15.29 13.25 10.76
N VAL A 433 -15.53 12.19 10.01
CA VAL A 433 -15.87 12.28 8.59
C VAL A 433 -17.35 12.65 8.44
N ILE A 434 -17.63 13.69 7.65
CA ILE A 434 -18.97 14.10 7.25
C ILE A 434 -19.28 13.41 5.91
N HIS A 435 -18.42 13.59 4.90
CA HIS A 435 -18.50 12.88 3.64
C HIS A 435 -17.12 12.78 2.98
N ARG A 436 -16.76 11.63 2.46
CA ARG A 436 -15.59 11.44 1.62
C ARG A 436 -15.97 10.82 0.28
N ARG A 437 -15.36 11.34 -0.79
CA ARG A 437 -15.50 10.87 -2.16
C ARG A 437 -14.13 10.65 -2.75
N TYR A 438 -13.75 9.38 -2.92
CA TYR A 438 -12.47 8.99 -3.51
C TYR A 438 -12.62 8.89 -5.03
N ASP A 439 -11.59 9.35 -5.73
CA ASP A 439 -11.46 9.23 -7.18
C ASP A 439 -12.71 9.74 -7.94
N VAL A 440 -13.34 10.79 -7.40
CA VAL A 440 -14.61 11.34 -7.90
C VAL A 440 -14.49 11.95 -9.29
N LEU A 441 -13.36 12.56 -9.62
CA LEU A 441 -13.08 13.12 -10.94
C LEU A 441 -11.87 12.42 -11.56
N ARG A 442 -11.95 12.13 -12.86
CA ARG A 442 -10.83 11.66 -13.69
C ARG A 442 -10.55 12.70 -14.77
N PHE A 443 -9.27 13.02 -14.98
CA PHE A 443 -8.84 13.94 -16.03
C PHE A 443 -7.44 13.59 -16.54
N ASP A 444 -7.12 14.10 -17.72
CA ASP A 444 -5.84 13.87 -18.38
C ASP A 444 -4.97 15.13 -18.31
N VAL A 445 -3.67 14.94 -18.04
CA VAL A 445 -2.66 16.00 -18.17
C VAL A 445 -1.83 15.70 -19.40
N LEU A 446 -1.81 16.63 -20.34
CA LEU A 446 -1.10 16.56 -21.61
C LEU A 446 0.24 17.28 -21.51
N PRO A 447 1.27 16.87 -22.26
CA PRO A 447 2.57 17.53 -22.25
C PRO A 447 2.50 18.94 -22.84
N CYS A 448 3.13 19.92 -22.18
CA CYS A 448 3.36 21.25 -22.75
C CYS A 448 4.78 21.39 -23.31
N ASP A 449 5.74 20.60 -22.83
CA ASP A 449 7.12 20.54 -23.29
C ASP A 449 7.71 19.12 -23.13
N ARG A 450 9.00 18.97 -23.42
CA ARG A 450 9.74 17.71 -23.22
C ARG A 450 10.45 17.75 -21.87
N SER A 451 9.72 17.45 -20.80
CA SER A 451 10.26 17.29 -19.46
C SER A 451 10.11 15.85 -18.97
N PHE A 452 10.90 15.46 -17.97
CA PHE A 452 10.85 14.15 -17.35
C PHE A 452 11.00 14.28 -15.82
N GLY A 453 10.51 13.28 -15.08
CA GLY A 453 10.52 13.27 -13.61
C GLY A 453 9.11 13.09 -13.03
N LEU A 454 8.92 13.31 -11.73
CA LEU A 454 7.63 13.19 -11.04
C LEU A 454 6.84 14.50 -11.04
N ALA A 455 7.53 15.64 -11.10
CA ALA A 455 6.93 16.95 -11.04
C ALA A 455 7.32 17.78 -12.28
N TYR A 456 6.45 18.69 -12.66
CA TYR A 456 6.73 19.69 -13.67
C TYR A 456 7.28 20.95 -13.01
N CYS A 457 8.50 21.35 -13.43
CA CYS A 457 9.13 22.60 -13.00
C CYS A 457 9.44 23.44 -14.24
N PRO A 458 8.72 24.53 -14.50
CA PRO A 458 9.00 25.42 -15.63
C PRO A 458 10.46 25.86 -15.56
N THR A 459 11.25 25.52 -16.58
CA THR A 459 12.69 25.80 -16.58
C THR A 459 13.07 26.52 -17.86
N ARG A 460 13.83 27.63 -17.75
CA ARG A 460 14.48 28.29 -18.89
C ARG A 460 15.98 27.97 -18.88
N ILE A 461 16.45 27.36 -19.95
CA ILE A 461 17.86 27.05 -20.14
C ILE A 461 18.43 28.07 -21.11
N SER A 462 19.50 28.77 -20.70
CA SER A 462 20.26 29.69 -21.56
C SER A 462 21.67 29.12 -21.74
N VAL A 463 22.12 28.96 -22.99
CA VAL A 463 23.45 28.49 -23.31
C VAL A 463 24.24 29.68 -23.89
N GLY A 464 25.34 30.05 -23.22
CA GLY A 464 26.23 31.11 -23.63
C GLY A 464 27.51 31.09 -22.82
N SER A 465 28.55 31.79 -23.28
CA SER A 465 29.77 32.01 -22.47
C SER A 465 29.39 32.82 -21.23
N LEU A 466 29.63 32.24 -20.05
CA LEU A 466 29.57 32.98 -18.80
C LEU A 466 30.68 34.04 -18.83
N SER A 467 30.31 35.31 -19.02
CA SER A 467 31.20 36.46 -18.89
C SER A 467 31.36 36.84 -17.44
#